data_2ee9453bd5225d5f36c0fbdee6ba1ba8
#
_entry.id   2ee9453bd5225d5f36c0fbdee6ba1ba8
#
_cell.length_a   1.000
_cell.length_b   1.000
_cell.length_c   1.000
_cell.angle_alpha   90.00
_cell.angle_beta   90.00
_cell.angle_gamma   90.00
#
_symmetry.space_group_name_H-M   'P 1'
#
loop_
_entity.id
_entity.type
_entity.pdbx_description
1 polymer ?
#
loop_
_entity_poly.entity_id
_entity_poly.type
_entity_poly.pdbx_seq_one_letter_code
_entity_poly.pdbx_strand_id
1 'polypeptide(L)'
;LNGLNKYLHLGDMSSLIVNHYKEKFNISNSSSHATGILEERYVNKKLKNYFQELEQKPHLIVLHGIIPIWSVINKVVPNATNAESAGGIVAKDRNSNALRPISVIDPETTTLHLFNFPGDDVLKHYATLFSRYVRSTNCDVEIVRYPDLDQNKFHLTGLTNEIVHGGDIVYLGYSTRLKAYLINEGYEPASISENFWYISSRFRLNTTIINVLECKYGHWGDIAADLTTHVCGLGASAVIHNGKVGTLVGQPEVYSRIYIPKEFAIFDNTSTPRYIPIKNILASFIPFQSSGHISCVTPLDETDSFIKICKDNRIETVDIESSKIADAVARYNKENGRNVGFGAIHYSSDFVGKPDDNFNSYNLTKEHDKDPQSWKDAVLADIFEVIMNEGTHNLR
;
A
#
# COMPACT_ATOMS: atom_id res chain seq x y z
N LEU A 1 15.07 19.85 5.40
CA LEU A 1 15.26 19.62 6.84
C LEU A 1 14.63 20.72 7.71
N ASN A 2 14.71 21.99 7.30
CA ASN A 2 14.14 23.10 8.09
C ASN A 2 12.60 23.13 8.15
N GLY A 3 11.89 22.40 7.27
CA GLY A 3 10.44 22.24 7.32
C GLY A 3 9.97 21.17 8.29
N LEU A 4 10.80 20.17 8.59
CA LEU A 4 10.49 19.07 9.50
C LEU A 4 10.31 19.56 10.95
N ASN A 5 11.16 20.45 11.39
CA ASN A 5 11.12 20.98 12.76
C ASN A 5 9.88 21.82 13.08
N LYS A 6 9.17 22.32 12.06
CA LYS A 6 7.97 23.14 12.24
C LYS A 6 6.69 22.31 12.47
N TYR A 7 6.68 21.04 12.00
CA TYR A 7 5.52 20.15 12.10
C TYR A 7 5.74 18.95 13.02
N LEU A 8 7.00 18.64 13.32
CA LEU A 8 7.38 17.62 14.29
C LEU A 8 8.00 18.35 15.49
N HIS A 9 7.29 18.43 16.60
CA HIS A 9 7.92 18.67 17.90
C HIS A 9 8.80 17.45 18.22
N LEU A 10 9.93 17.30 17.49
CA LEU A 10 10.87 16.20 17.62
C LEU A 10 11.47 16.09 19.03
N GLY A 11 11.25 17.10 19.89
CA GLY A 11 11.62 17.08 21.30
C GLY A 11 10.94 15.96 22.08
N ASP A 12 9.67 15.67 21.78
CA ASP A 12 8.89 14.67 22.50
C ASP A 12 9.13 13.22 22.00
N MET A 13 9.69 13.03 20.80
CA MET A 13 9.91 11.68 20.25
C MET A 13 10.97 10.88 21.02
N SER A 14 11.85 11.52 21.79
CA SER A 14 12.85 10.78 22.56
C SER A 14 12.26 10.00 23.75
N SER A 15 11.19 10.50 24.36
CA SER A 15 10.45 9.78 25.40
C SER A 15 9.61 8.64 24.82
N LEU A 16 9.17 8.76 23.59
CA LEU A 16 8.30 7.81 22.89
C LEU A 16 9.07 6.55 22.40
N ILE A 17 10.39 6.64 22.21
CA ILE A 17 11.22 5.49 21.79
C ILE A 17 11.59 4.60 22.97
N VAL A 18 11.41 5.06 24.22
CA VAL A 18 11.83 4.35 25.43
C VAL A 18 10.98 3.09 25.67
N ASN A 19 9.67 3.18 25.40
CA ASN A 19 8.79 2.04 25.57
C ASN A 19 8.63 1.30 24.23
N HIS A 20 9.32 0.19 24.09
CA HIS A 20 9.16 -0.71 22.97
C HIS A 20 9.07 -2.16 23.46
N TYR A 21 8.37 -3.00 22.74
CA TYR A 21 8.39 -4.44 22.95
C TYR A 21 8.87 -5.15 21.69
N LYS A 22 9.60 -6.24 21.91
CA LYS A 22 10.13 -7.10 20.86
C LYS A 22 9.31 -8.37 20.80
N GLU A 23 8.95 -8.76 19.59
CA GLU A 23 8.27 -10.00 19.31
C GLU A 23 9.11 -10.82 18.34
N LYS A 24 9.46 -12.06 18.76
CA LYS A 24 10.14 -12.99 17.87
C LYS A 24 9.15 -13.51 16.84
N PHE A 25 9.43 -13.28 15.57
CA PHE A 25 8.57 -13.71 14.49
C PHE A 25 8.84 -15.17 14.13
N ASN A 26 7.86 -16.04 14.36
CA ASN A 26 7.92 -17.46 14.01
C ASN A 26 6.96 -17.75 12.84
N ILE A 27 7.53 -18.29 11.75
CA ILE A 27 6.73 -18.74 10.58
C ILE A 27 6.06 -20.10 10.83
N SER A 28 6.26 -20.74 11.96
CA SER A 28 5.90 -22.14 12.19
C SER A 28 4.46 -22.54 11.78
N ASN A 29 3.57 -21.58 11.56
CA ASN A 29 2.17 -21.82 11.25
C ASN A 29 1.68 -21.29 9.89
N SER A 30 2.52 -20.68 9.07
CA SER A 30 2.11 -20.34 7.72
C SER A 30 2.31 -21.55 6.81
N SER A 31 1.30 -22.38 6.71
CA SER A 31 1.20 -23.48 5.75
C SER A 31 1.08 -23.03 4.29
N SER A 32 1.55 -21.86 4.00
CA SER A 32 1.46 -21.27 2.69
C SER A 32 2.48 -21.88 1.75
N HIS A 33 2.01 -22.55 0.78
CA HIS A 33 2.78 -23.10 -0.32
C HIS A 33 2.45 -22.35 -1.60
N ALA A 34 2.87 -21.09 -1.69
CA ALA A 34 3.25 -20.64 -3.02
C ALA A 34 4.25 -21.67 -3.52
N THR A 35 4.04 -22.24 -4.70
CA THR A 35 4.93 -23.27 -5.23
C THR A 35 6.38 -22.83 -5.06
N GLY A 36 7.22 -23.60 -4.35
CA GLY A 36 8.47 -23.16 -3.74
C GLY A 36 9.42 -22.35 -4.64
N ILE A 37 9.41 -22.57 -5.96
CA ILE A 37 10.22 -21.83 -6.93
C ILE A 37 9.76 -20.38 -7.10
N LEU A 38 8.46 -20.13 -7.10
CA LEU A 38 7.90 -18.76 -7.30
C LEU A 38 8.07 -17.92 -6.04
N GLU A 39 7.87 -18.54 -4.88
CA GLU A 39 8.14 -17.92 -3.60
C GLU A 39 9.61 -17.51 -3.48
N GLU A 40 10.53 -18.43 -3.77
CA GLU A 40 11.97 -18.19 -3.71
C GLU A 40 12.37 -17.06 -4.67
N ARG A 41 11.85 -17.04 -5.90
CA ARG A 41 12.12 -15.98 -6.87
C ARG A 41 11.57 -14.63 -6.41
N TYR A 42 10.36 -14.59 -5.85
CA TYR A 42 9.76 -13.36 -5.33
C TYR A 42 10.58 -12.81 -4.17
N VAL A 43 10.87 -13.66 -3.17
CA VAL A 43 11.67 -13.31 -2.00
C VAL A 43 13.05 -12.82 -2.40
N ASN A 44 13.76 -13.57 -3.23
CA ASN A 44 15.10 -13.18 -3.71
C ASN A 44 15.06 -11.86 -4.48
N LYS A 45 14.08 -11.65 -5.36
CA LYS A 45 13.95 -10.39 -6.11
C LYS A 45 13.72 -9.20 -5.18
N LYS A 46 12.90 -9.36 -4.15
CA LYS A 46 12.57 -8.28 -3.19
C LYS A 46 13.71 -7.98 -2.23
N LEU A 47 14.42 -9.01 -1.81
CA LEU A 47 15.47 -8.89 -0.78
C LEU A 47 16.90 -8.81 -1.33
N LYS A 48 17.08 -9.08 -2.64
CA LYS A 48 18.40 -9.07 -3.27
C LYS A 48 19.24 -7.85 -2.88
N ASN A 49 18.61 -6.68 -2.91
CA ASN A 49 19.30 -5.43 -2.65
C ASN A 49 19.70 -5.25 -1.17
N TYR A 50 19.01 -5.92 -0.23
CA TYR A 50 19.35 -5.84 1.22
C TYR A 50 20.56 -6.70 1.58
N PHE A 51 20.91 -7.69 0.75
CA PHE A 51 21.94 -8.68 1.09
C PHE A 51 23.13 -8.69 0.13
N GLN A 52 23.04 -8.09 -1.06
CA GLN A 52 24.13 -8.13 -2.05
C GLN A 52 25.40 -7.41 -1.63
N GLU A 53 25.29 -6.44 -0.75
CA GLU A 53 26.39 -5.59 -0.31
C GLU A 53 26.88 -5.93 1.09
N LEU A 54 26.29 -6.98 1.71
CA LEU A 54 26.73 -7.43 3.02
C LEU A 54 27.91 -8.37 2.88
N GLU A 55 29.08 -7.94 3.37
CA GLU A 55 30.27 -8.82 3.51
C GLU A 55 29.99 -10.01 4.43
N GLN A 56 29.14 -9.82 5.44
CA GLN A 56 28.72 -10.84 6.39
C GLN A 56 27.20 -10.94 6.47
N LYS A 57 26.67 -12.16 6.53
CA LYS A 57 25.24 -12.36 6.75
C LYS A 57 24.86 -11.94 8.18
N PRO A 58 23.78 -11.17 8.36
CA PRO A 58 23.32 -10.83 9.70
C PRO A 58 22.86 -12.09 10.44
N HIS A 59 23.08 -12.13 11.74
CA HIS A 59 22.54 -13.18 12.61
C HIS A 59 21.17 -12.80 13.20
N LEU A 60 20.81 -11.51 13.13
CA LEU A 60 19.54 -10.96 13.57
C LEU A 60 19.04 -9.90 12.59
N ILE A 61 17.75 -9.95 12.27
CA ILE A 61 17.04 -8.95 11.50
C ILE A 61 15.96 -8.35 12.39
N VAL A 62 15.99 -7.03 12.58
CA VAL A 62 15.05 -6.30 13.41
C VAL A 62 14.20 -5.37 12.54
N LEU A 63 12.90 -5.59 12.55
CA LEU A 63 11.92 -4.79 11.82
C LEU A 63 11.29 -3.77 12.77
N HIS A 64 11.54 -2.50 12.53
CA HIS A 64 11.01 -1.42 13.34
C HIS A 64 9.76 -0.83 12.69
N GLY A 65 8.64 -0.90 13.38
CA GLY A 65 7.40 -0.21 13.01
C GLY A 65 7.47 1.27 13.37
N ILE A 66 8.40 2.00 12.79
CA ILE A 66 8.62 3.42 13.07
C ILE A 66 9.06 4.15 11.81
N ILE A 67 8.64 5.41 11.70
CA ILE A 67 8.92 6.25 10.54
C ILE A 67 10.41 6.27 10.21
N PRO A 68 10.81 5.98 8.96
CA PRO A 68 12.20 5.89 8.55
C PRO A 68 12.81 7.28 8.32
N ILE A 69 13.05 8.04 9.39
CA ILE A 69 13.78 9.31 9.37
C ILE A 69 15.07 9.20 10.17
N TRP A 70 16.12 9.84 9.69
CA TRP A 70 17.46 9.72 10.28
C TRP A 70 17.55 10.11 11.75
N SER A 71 16.78 11.10 12.19
CA SER A 71 16.74 11.50 13.60
C SER A 71 16.21 10.39 14.52
N VAL A 72 15.32 9.53 13.99
CA VAL A 72 14.82 8.34 14.71
C VAL A 72 15.80 7.20 14.59
N ILE A 73 16.31 6.92 13.41
CA ILE A 73 17.27 5.85 13.14
C ILE A 73 18.50 5.98 14.05
N ASN A 74 19.12 7.17 14.09
CA ASN A 74 20.30 7.43 14.89
C ASN A 74 20.06 7.31 16.42
N LYS A 75 18.82 7.41 16.88
CA LYS A 75 18.48 7.18 18.29
C LYS A 75 18.33 5.69 18.62
N VAL A 76 17.80 4.92 17.67
CA VAL A 76 17.57 3.48 17.84
C VAL A 76 18.86 2.69 17.60
N VAL A 77 19.65 3.12 16.62
CA VAL A 77 20.95 2.52 16.23
C VAL A 77 22.00 3.61 16.18
N PRO A 78 22.60 4.03 17.31
CA PRO A 78 23.52 5.18 17.35
C PRO A 78 24.77 5.02 16.50
N ASN A 79 25.23 3.79 16.31
CA ASN A 79 26.42 3.46 15.51
C ASN A 79 26.09 3.04 14.08
N ALA A 80 24.85 3.25 13.64
CA ALA A 80 24.45 2.91 12.29
C ALA A 80 25.39 3.61 11.29
N THR A 81 26.06 2.82 10.48
CA THR A 81 26.77 3.32 9.33
C THR A 81 25.74 3.87 8.33
N ASN A 82 26.05 5.02 7.76
CA ASN A 82 25.16 5.70 6.82
C ASN A 82 24.74 4.72 5.72
N ALA A 83 23.46 4.59 5.46
CA ALA A 83 22.93 3.65 4.48
C ALA A 83 23.50 3.87 3.06
N GLU A 84 23.98 5.09 2.73
CA GLU A 84 24.70 5.38 1.50
C GLU A 84 26.09 4.73 1.47
N SER A 85 26.75 4.60 2.61
CA SER A 85 28.09 3.97 2.69
C SER A 85 28.03 2.46 2.93
N ALA A 86 26.89 1.95 3.41
CA ALA A 86 26.64 0.54 3.69
C ALA A 86 25.72 -0.13 2.66
N GLY A 87 25.54 0.49 1.48
CA GLY A 87 24.61 -0.01 0.46
C GLY A 87 23.15 0.11 0.84
N GLY A 88 22.84 0.89 1.84
CA GLY A 88 21.47 1.11 2.30
C GLY A 88 20.62 1.81 1.25
N ILE A 89 19.72 1.05 0.66
CA ILE A 89 18.88 1.50 -0.43
C ILE A 89 17.80 2.42 0.12
N VAL A 90 18.03 3.70 0.00
CA VAL A 90 16.93 4.65 -0.14
C VAL A 90 16.37 4.46 -1.56
N ALA A 91 15.65 3.37 -1.77
CA ALA A 91 14.94 3.15 -3.01
C ALA A 91 13.79 4.14 -3.06
N LYS A 92 14.05 5.36 -3.52
CA LYS A 92 12.99 6.20 -4.06
C LYS A 92 12.37 5.43 -5.21
N ASP A 93 11.10 5.10 -5.10
CA ASP A 93 10.34 4.68 -6.27
C ASP A 93 10.48 5.80 -7.31
N ARG A 94 11.03 5.48 -8.48
CA ARG A 94 11.27 6.47 -9.54
C ARG A 94 9.97 7.14 -10.01
N ASN A 95 8.82 6.59 -9.63
CA ASN A 95 7.49 7.04 -10.07
C ASN A 95 6.63 7.63 -8.94
N SER A 96 7.07 7.58 -7.70
CA SER A 96 6.40 8.24 -6.57
C SER A 96 7.44 8.81 -5.63
N ASN A 97 7.20 10.00 -5.12
CA ASN A 97 8.04 10.60 -4.06
C ASN A 97 7.82 9.93 -2.69
N ALA A 98 7.23 8.74 -2.67
CA ALA A 98 6.89 8.05 -1.44
C ALA A 98 8.16 7.63 -0.68
N LEU A 99 8.16 7.90 0.61
CA LEU A 99 9.18 7.42 1.52
C LEU A 99 9.20 5.88 1.51
N ARG A 100 10.39 5.29 1.50
CA ARG A 100 10.59 3.84 1.49
C ARG A 100 11.20 3.38 2.80
N PRO A 101 11.07 2.09 3.15
CA PRO A 101 11.81 1.53 4.26
C PRO A 101 13.31 1.79 4.13
N ILE A 102 13.96 2.10 5.25
CA ILE A 102 15.40 2.32 5.32
C ILE A 102 16.02 1.17 6.10
N SER A 103 17.05 0.55 5.53
CA SER A 103 17.86 -0.46 6.21
C SER A 103 19.19 0.12 6.65
N VAL A 104 19.62 -0.25 7.83
CA VAL A 104 20.94 0.07 8.38
C VAL A 104 21.53 -1.17 9.06
N ILE A 105 22.85 -1.26 9.07
CA ILE A 105 23.56 -2.30 9.81
C ILE A 105 24.20 -1.68 11.05
N ASP A 106 24.01 -2.35 12.15
CA ASP A 106 24.83 -2.14 13.33
C ASP A 106 26.12 -2.95 13.17
N PRO A 107 27.29 -2.28 12.98
CA PRO A 107 28.54 -2.98 12.74
C PRO A 107 29.06 -3.73 13.97
N GLU A 108 28.64 -3.35 15.18
CA GLU A 108 29.10 -4.00 16.42
C GLU A 108 28.38 -5.34 16.64
N THR A 109 27.11 -5.40 16.32
CA THR A 109 26.26 -6.58 16.55
C THR A 109 25.98 -7.39 15.30
N THR A 110 26.40 -6.93 14.12
CA THR A 110 26.05 -7.54 12.82
C THR A 110 24.52 -7.75 12.69
N THR A 111 23.74 -6.78 13.17
CA THR A 111 22.28 -6.80 13.13
C THR A 111 21.81 -5.92 11.99
N LEU A 112 20.92 -6.44 11.15
CA LEU A 112 20.22 -5.66 10.12
C LEU A 112 18.95 -5.06 10.73
N HIS A 113 18.89 -3.74 10.79
CA HIS A 113 17.71 -3.00 11.20
C HIS A 113 16.98 -2.48 9.98
N LEU A 114 15.69 -2.78 9.85
CA LEU A 114 14.80 -2.24 8.83
C LEU A 114 13.76 -1.33 9.48
N PHE A 115 13.84 -0.04 9.17
CA PHE A 115 12.86 0.95 9.61
C PHE A 115 11.77 1.05 8.56
N ASN A 116 10.57 0.73 8.96
CA ASN A 116 9.41 0.65 8.08
C ASN A 116 8.30 1.55 8.59
N PHE A 117 7.35 1.91 7.70
CA PHE A 117 6.18 2.66 8.15
C PHE A 117 5.43 1.91 9.23
N PRO A 118 4.77 2.66 10.13
CA PRO A 118 3.93 2.07 11.15
C PRO A 118 2.69 1.43 10.49
N GLY A 119 2.59 0.13 10.56
CA GLY A 119 1.48 -0.67 10.08
C GLY A 119 1.78 -2.13 10.29
N ASP A 120 0.82 -2.86 10.84
CA ASP A 120 0.98 -4.27 11.15
C ASP A 120 1.14 -5.12 9.89
N ASP A 121 0.38 -4.79 8.85
CA ASP A 121 0.41 -5.55 7.61
C ASP A 121 1.76 -5.45 6.91
N VAL A 122 2.33 -4.25 6.85
CA VAL A 122 3.63 -4.05 6.21
C VAL A 122 4.76 -4.68 7.03
N LEU A 123 4.69 -4.64 8.36
CA LEU A 123 5.64 -5.32 9.22
C LEU A 123 5.56 -6.83 9.05
N LYS A 124 4.37 -7.42 9.03
CA LYS A 124 4.13 -8.84 8.76
C LYS A 124 4.63 -9.26 7.39
N HIS A 125 4.41 -8.41 6.36
CA HIS A 125 4.92 -8.67 5.02
C HIS A 125 6.45 -8.81 5.03
N TYR A 126 7.17 -7.82 5.56
CA TYR A 126 8.63 -7.87 5.60
C TYR A 126 9.14 -8.98 6.53
N ALA A 127 8.50 -9.20 7.68
CA ALA A 127 8.86 -10.30 8.56
C ALA A 127 8.74 -11.65 7.86
N THR A 128 7.66 -11.86 7.10
CA THR A 128 7.45 -13.06 6.30
C THR A 128 8.52 -13.21 5.22
N LEU A 129 8.83 -12.12 4.48
CA LEU A 129 9.87 -12.12 3.45
C LEU A 129 11.23 -12.51 4.03
N PHE A 130 11.67 -11.82 5.09
CA PHE A 130 12.97 -12.09 5.71
C PHE A 130 13.03 -13.49 6.32
N SER A 131 12.02 -13.89 7.05
CA SER A 131 11.98 -15.22 7.66
C SER A 131 12.05 -16.34 6.61
N ARG A 132 11.46 -16.16 5.44
CA ARG A 132 11.59 -17.12 4.33
C ARG A 132 12.99 -17.11 3.72
N TYR A 133 13.57 -15.93 3.55
CA TYR A 133 14.94 -15.78 3.05
C TYR A 133 15.98 -16.42 3.94
N VAL A 134 15.85 -16.25 5.27
CA VAL A 134 16.82 -16.75 6.26
C VAL A 134 16.53 -18.16 6.74
N ARG A 135 15.51 -18.84 6.23
CA ARG A 135 15.10 -20.19 6.65
C ARG A 135 16.25 -21.22 6.67
N SER A 136 17.24 -21.07 5.77
CA SER A 136 18.44 -21.93 5.71
C SER A 136 19.62 -21.39 6.51
N THR A 137 19.44 -20.33 7.29
CA THR A 137 20.50 -19.67 8.08
C THR A 137 20.11 -19.63 9.56
N ASN A 138 21.10 -19.49 10.45
CA ASN A 138 20.85 -19.26 11.88
C ASN A 138 20.54 -17.78 12.16
N CYS A 139 19.68 -17.17 11.39
CA CYS A 139 19.30 -15.79 11.55
C CYS A 139 17.88 -15.70 12.12
N ASP A 140 17.71 -14.96 13.18
CA ASP A 140 16.41 -14.67 13.78
C ASP A 140 15.79 -13.41 13.16
N VAL A 141 14.46 -13.33 13.17
CA VAL A 141 13.70 -12.14 12.76
C VAL A 141 12.85 -11.67 13.93
N GLU A 142 13.01 -10.41 14.30
CA GLU A 142 12.24 -9.76 15.36
C GLU A 142 11.45 -8.58 14.82
N ILE A 143 10.27 -8.35 15.39
CA ILE A 143 9.47 -7.14 15.17
C ILE A 143 9.54 -6.28 16.42
N VAL A 144 9.88 -5.01 16.26
CA VAL A 144 9.86 -4.02 17.32
C VAL A 144 8.70 -3.06 17.13
N ARG A 145 7.83 -2.99 18.13
CA ARG A 145 6.67 -2.11 18.16
C ARG A 145 6.86 -1.03 19.21
N TYR A 146 6.35 0.13 18.94
CA TYR A 146 6.47 1.32 19.78
C TYR A 146 5.05 1.78 20.18
N PRO A 147 4.46 1.22 21.25
CA PRO A 147 3.06 1.43 21.60
C PRO A 147 2.71 2.87 21.98
N ASP A 148 3.66 3.61 22.55
CA ASP A 148 3.44 5.01 22.94
C ASP A 148 3.43 5.98 21.74
N LEU A 149 4.01 5.55 20.65
CA LEU A 149 3.74 6.14 19.36
C LEU A 149 2.43 5.49 18.90
N ASP A 150 1.32 6.14 19.05
CA ASP A 150 0.14 5.77 18.28
C ASP A 150 0.45 6.06 16.80
N GLN A 151 1.26 5.17 16.26
CA GLN A 151 2.04 5.39 15.05
C GLN A 151 1.16 5.41 13.84
N ASN A 152 0.04 4.70 13.90
CA ASN A 152 -0.96 4.72 12.86
C ASN A 152 -1.61 6.10 12.76
N LYS A 153 -1.55 6.90 13.84
CA LYS A 153 -2.11 8.25 13.85
C LYS A 153 -1.09 9.35 13.58
N PHE A 154 0.20 9.08 13.77
CA PHE A 154 1.22 10.11 13.60
C PHE A 154 1.26 10.69 12.18
N HIS A 155 1.18 9.86 11.14
CA HIS A 155 1.09 10.33 9.76
C HIS A 155 -0.26 11.02 9.49
N LEU A 156 -1.31 10.69 10.26
CA LEU A 156 -2.63 11.33 10.14
C LEU A 156 -2.67 12.73 10.74
N THR A 157 -1.73 13.10 11.64
CA THR A 157 -1.69 14.45 12.25
C THR A 157 -1.53 15.57 11.23
N GLY A 158 -0.90 15.28 10.06
CA GLY A 158 -0.80 16.23 8.96
C GLY A 158 -2.04 16.30 8.08
N LEU A 159 -3.02 15.41 8.27
CA LEU A 159 -4.24 15.38 7.47
C LEU A 159 -5.33 16.15 8.21
N THR A 160 -5.50 17.39 7.83
CA THR A 160 -6.41 18.35 8.47
C THR A 160 -7.51 18.83 7.50
N ASN A 161 -8.44 19.62 7.99
CA ASN A 161 -9.45 20.27 7.15
C ASN A 161 -8.87 21.24 6.11
N GLU A 162 -7.59 21.60 6.20
CA GLU A 162 -6.90 22.38 5.17
C GLU A 162 -6.44 21.49 4.00
N ILE A 163 -6.33 20.20 4.23
CA ILE A 163 -5.91 19.18 3.24
C ILE A 163 -7.14 18.50 2.63
N VAL A 164 -8.11 18.10 3.48
CA VAL A 164 -9.38 17.48 3.06
C VAL A 164 -10.53 18.32 3.58
N HIS A 165 -11.34 18.85 2.67
CA HIS A 165 -12.49 19.66 3.03
C HIS A 165 -13.76 18.81 3.06
N GLY A 166 -14.70 19.17 3.92
CA GLY A 166 -15.99 18.51 3.98
C GLY A 166 -16.72 18.59 2.64
N GLY A 167 -17.28 17.48 2.19
CA GLY A 167 -17.98 17.35 0.92
C GLY A 167 -17.08 16.97 -0.28
N ASP A 168 -15.74 16.97 -0.13
CA ASP A 168 -14.85 16.54 -1.20
C ASP A 168 -15.02 15.03 -1.50
N ILE A 169 -14.86 14.67 -2.77
CA ILE A 169 -14.52 13.29 -3.16
C ILE A 169 -13.02 13.15 -3.03
N VAL A 170 -12.55 12.27 -2.16
CA VAL A 170 -11.12 12.04 -1.99
C VAL A 170 -10.67 10.88 -2.85
N TYR A 171 -9.73 11.15 -3.74
CA TYR A 171 -9.12 10.16 -4.61
C TYR A 171 -7.76 9.71 -4.05
N LEU A 172 -7.60 8.41 -3.92
CA LEU A 172 -6.40 7.71 -3.45
C LEU A 172 -5.86 6.77 -4.54
N GLY A 173 -4.55 6.61 -4.59
CA GLY A 173 -3.89 5.71 -5.52
C GLY A 173 -2.97 6.44 -6.47
N TYR A 174 -3.13 6.29 -7.78
CA TYR A 174 -2.27 6.95 -8.79
C TYR A 174 -2.45 8.48 -8.87
N SER A 175 -2.38 9.15 -7.72
CA SER A 175 -2.74 10.56 -7.56
C SER A 175 -1.93 11.50 -8.45
N THR A 176 -0.61 11.33 -8.55
CA THR A 176 0.24 12.14 -9.43
C THR A 176 -0.18 12.01 -10.91
N ARG A 177 -0.63 10.81 -11.31
CA ARG A 177 -1.06 10.54 -12.70
C ARG A 177 -2.43 11.16 -12.99
N LEU A 178 -3.41 11.00 -12.06
CA LEU A 178 -4.70 11.66 -12.21
C LEU A 178 -4.53 13.17 -12.25
N LYS A 179 -3.71 13.75 -11.40
CA LYS A 179 -3.41 15.17 -11.42
C LYS A 179 -2.87 15.62 -12.78
N ALA A 180 -1.89 14.90 -13.33
CA ALA A 180 -1.32 15.21 -14.64
C ALA A 180 -2.37 15.09 -15.76
N TYR A 181 -3.20 14.05 -15.72
CA TYR A 181 -4.30 13.87 -16.66
C TYR A 181 -5.28 15.04 -16.63
N LEU A 182 -5.75 15.43 -15.45
CA LEU A 182 -6.69 16.55 -15.29
C LEU A 182 -6.13 17.87 -15.84
N ILE A 183 -4.85 18.15 -15.55
CA ILE A 183 -4.18 19.35 -16.08
C ILE A 183 -4.10 19.31 -17.62
N ASN A 184 -3.78 18.15 -18.21
CA ASN A 184 -3.70 17.98 -19.65
C ASN A 184 -5.08 18.14 -20.33
N GLU A 185 -6.17 17.73 -19.64
CA GLU A 185 -7.55 17.96 -20.07
C GLU A 185 -8.04 19.39 -19.84
N GLY A 186 -7.18 20.30 -19.39
CA GLY A 186 -7.49 21.72 -19.22
C GLY A 186 -8.12 22.08 -17.86
N TYR A 187 -8.13 21.16 -16.89
CA TYR A 187 -8.62 21.48 -15.56
C TYR A 187 -7.48 22.09 -14.72
N GLU A 188 -7.73 23.29 -14.22
CA GLU A 188 -6.82 23.93 -13.26
C GLU A 188 -7.21 23.57 -11.83
N PRO A 189 -6.23 23.28 -10.93
CA PRO A 189 -6.54 23.04 -9.55
C PRO A 189 -7.10 24.29 -8.88
N ALA A 190 -8.25 24.19 -8.25
CA ALA A 190 -8.88 25.26 -7.47
C ALA A 190 -8.03 25.63 -6.23
N SER A 191 -7.32 24.67 -5.67
CA SER A 191 -6.33 24.86 -4.62
C SER A 191 -5.32 23.72 -4.59
N ILE A 192 -4.11 24.05 -4.13
CA ILE A 192 -3.06 23.07 -3.82
C ILE A 192 -2.60 23.35 -2.40
N SER A 193 -2.62 22.31 -1.56
CA SER A 193 -2.09 22.35 -0.20
C SER A 193 -1.06 21.24 -0.03
N GLU A 194 0.04 21.52 0.64
CA GLU A 194 1.13 20.58 0.82
C GLU A 194 1.68 20.63 2.23
N ASN A 195 1.97 19.47 2.79
CA ASN A 195 2.74 19.35 4.01
C ASN A 195 3.76 18.19 3.89
N PHE A 196 4.35 17.80 5.01
CA PHE A 196 5.36 16.73 5.00
C PHE A 196 4.82 15.40 4.47
N TRP A 197 3.56 15.06 4.77
CA TRP A 197 2.97 13.75 4.48
C TRP A 197 2.12 13.71 3.22
N TYR A 198 1.54 14.85 2.83
CA TYR A 198 0.51 14.91 1.80
C TYR A 198 0.70 16.05 0.84
N ILE A 199 0.25 15.82 -0.39
CA ILE A 199 -0.07 16.88 -1.34
C ILE A 199 -1.54 16.69 -1.70
N SER A 200 -2.34 17.72 -1.48
CA SER A 200 -3.74 17.80 -1.88
C SER A 200 -3.85 18.72 -3.07
N SER A 201 -4.44 18.25 -4.17
CA SER A 201 -4.77 19.06 -5.33
C SER A 201 -6.27 18.95 -5.58
N ARG A 202 -7.00 20.03 -5.37
CA ARG A 202 -8.47 20.05 -5.47
C ARG A 202 -8.90 20.57 -6.84
N PHE A 203 -9.64 19.78 -7.59
CA PHE A 203 -10.16 20.13 -8.91
C PHE A 203 -11.67 20.26 -8.84
N ARG A 204 -12.20 21.32 -9.45
CA ARG A 204 -13.64 21.52 -9.58
C ARG A 204 -14.12 20.87 -10.88
N LEU A 205 -14.98 19.88 -10.76
CA LEU A 205 -15.64 19.19 -11.85
C LEU A 205 -17.13 19.50 -11.79
N ASN A 206 -17.58 20.46 -12.56
CA ASN A 206 -18.94 21.00 -12.47
C ASN A 206 -19.25 21.51 -11.04
N THR A 207 -20.17 20.83 -10.34
CA THR A 207 -20.55 21.16 -8.96
C THR A 207 -19.79 20.38 -7.89
N THR A 208 -18.96 19.42 -8.30
CA THR A 208 -18.25 18.50 -7.40
C THR A 208 -16.79 18.90 -7.29
N ILE A 209 -16.20 18.68 -6.14
CA ILE A 209 -14.76 18.82 -5.92
C ILE A 209 -14.16 17.43 -5.79
N ILE A 210 -13.20 17.12 -6.63
CA ILE A 210 -12.29 15.97 -6.45
C ILE A 210 -11.01 16.47 -5.81
N ASN A 211 -10.68 15.92 -4.66
CA ASN A 211 -9.42 16.11 -3.96
C ASN A 211 -8.49 14.95 -4.29
N VAL A 212 -7.54 15.20 -5.17
CA VAL A 212 -6.48 14.24 -5.52
C VAL A 212 -5.46 14.26 -4.40
N LEU A 213 -5.55 13.30 -3.49
CA LEU A 213 -4.69 13.20 -2.32
C LEU A 213 -3.48 12.30 -2.62
N GLU A 214 -2.31 12.91 -2.68
CA GLU A 214 -1.03 12.22 -2.83
C GLU A 214 -0.42 11.98 -1.45
N CYS A 215 -0.23 10.70 -1.11
CA CYS A 215 0.48 10.30 0.09
C CYS A 215 1.98 10.18 -0.23
N LYS A 216 2.83 10.91 0.49
CA LYS A 216 4.29 10.89 0.34
C LYS A 216 4.94 9.66 1.02
N TYR A 217 4.13 8.70 1.43
CA TYR A 217 4.53 7.43 2.04
C TYR A 217 3.70 6.28 1.45
N GLY A 218 4.17 5.06 1.66
CA GLY A 218 3.42 3.88 1.21
C GLY A 218 2.21 3.65 2.11
N HIS A 219 1.00 3.72 1.55
CA HIS A 219 -0.24 3.40 2.24
C HIS A 219 -0.61 1.93 1.96
N TRP A 220 -0.03 1.04 2.71
CA TRP A 220 -0.20 -0.41 2.60
C TRP A 220 -1.26 -0.90 3.58
N GLY A 221 -2.19 -1.70 3.12
CA GLY A 221 -3.06 -2.48 3.98
C GLY A 221 -3.82 -1.69 5.05
N ASP A 222 -3.49 -1.93 6.30
CA ASP A 222 -4.08 -1.27 7.47
C ASP A 222 -3.83 0.24 7.52
N ILE A 223 -2.67 0.71 7.04
CA ILE A 223 -2.38 2.14 6.92
C ILE A 223 -3.38 2.83 5.99
N ALA A 224 -3.75 2.17 4.88
CA ALA A 224 -4.75 2.70 3.96
C ALA A 224 -6.14 2.77 4.60
N ALA A 225 -6.48 1.79 5.45
CA ALA A 225 -7.74 1.79 6.20
C ALA A 225 -7.79 2.93 7.23
N ASP A 226 -6.72 3.16 7.98
CA ASP A 226 -6.63 4.23 8.97
C ASP A 226 -6.71 5.61 8.30
N LEU A 227 -5.95 5.81 7.21
CA LEU A 227 -6.04 7.01 6.38
C LEU A 227 -7.47 7.28 5.93
N THR A 228 -8.15 6.24 5.44
CA THR A 228 -9.52 6.34 4.96
C THR A 228 -10.50 6.72 6.07
N THR A 229 -10.39 6.07 7.24
CA THR A 229 -11.22 6.41 8.40
C THR A 229 -11.05 7.88 8.79
N HIS A 230 -9.81 8.38 8.79
CA HIS A 230 -9.52 9.77 9.10
C HIS A 230 -10.10 10.75 8.06
N VAL A 231 -9.93 10.43 6.77
CA VAL A 231 -10.52 11.19 5.64
C VAL A 231 -12.05 11.29 5.77
N CYS A 232 -12.71 10.17 6.10
CA CYS A 232 -14.15 10.16 6.37
C CYS A 232 -14.49 11.08 7.56
N GLY A 233 -13.67 11.05 8.62
CA GLY A 233 -13.82 11.91 9.80
C GLY A 233 -13.70 13.41 9.50
N LEU A 234 -12.90 13.79 8.51
CA LEU A 234 -12.81 15.16 8.01
C LEU A 234 -14.00 15.58 7.14
N GLY A 235 -14.94 14.67 6.87
CA GLY A 235 -16.19 14.95 6.18
C GLY A 235 -16.17 14.74 4.67
N ALA A 236 -15.27 13.91 4.16
CA ALA A 236 -15.32 13.50 2.75
C ALA A 236 -16.71 12.93 2.38
N SER A 237 -17.20 13.25 1.19
CA SER A 237 -18.45 12.71 0.67
C SER A 237 -18.28 11.31 0.09
N ALA A 238 -17.13 11.04 -0.48
CA ALA A 238 -16.74 9.73 -0.99
C ALA A 238 -15.23 9.54 -0.96
N VAL A 239 -14.80 8.27 -0.99
CA VAL A 239 -13.42 7.86 -1.21
C VAL A 239 -13.36 6.99 -2.45
N ILE A 240 -12.52 7.36 -3.42
CA ILE A 240 -12.27 6.58 -4.63
C ILE A 240 -10.84 6.05 -4.56
N HIS A 241 -10.69 4.74 -4.68
CA HIS A 241 -9.39 4.08 -4.73
C HIS A 241 -9.10 3.52 -6.14
N ASN A 242 -7.96 3.92 -6.68
CA ASN A 242 -7.41 3.36 -7.91
C ASN A 242 -6.09 2.64 -7.61
N GLY A 243 -6.09 1.33 -7.81
CA GLY A 243 -4.94 0.48 -7.55
C GLY A 243 -4.62 -0.44 -8.72
N LYS A 244 -3.49 -1.12 -8.61
CA LYS A 244 -3.16 -2.26 -9.43
C LYS A 244 -3.55 -3.54 -8.69
N VAL A 245 -4.02 -4.55 -9.41
CA VAL A 245 -4.45 -5.81 -8.84
C VAL A 245 -3.81 -7.00 -9.54
N GLY A 246 -3.60 -8.06 -8.78
CA GLY A 246 -3.41 -9.40 -9.35
C GLY A 246 -4.75 -9.94 -9.81
N THR A 247 -4.81 -10.56 -10.99
CA THR A 247 -6.01 -11.23 -11.48
C THR A 247 -5.96 -12.73 -11.24
N LEU A 248 -7.10 -13.31 -10.88
CA LEU A 248 -7.28 -14.74 -10.55
C LEU A 248 -7.97 -15.51 -11.68
N VAL A 249 -8.49 -14.85 -12.70
CA VAL A 249 -9.29 -15.41 -13.77
C VAL A 249 -8.72 -15.12 -15.16
N GLY A 250 -8.69 -16.16 -15.99
CA GLY A 250 -8.27 -16.05 -17.39
C GLY A 250 -6.76 -15.93 -17.59
N GLN A 251 -6.36 -15.82 -18.85
CA GLN A 251 -5.04 -15.28 -19.19
C GLN A 251 -5.19 -13.79 -19.30
N PRO A 252 -4.56 -13.03 -18.43
CA PRO A 252 -4.74 -11.60 -18.45
C PRO A 252 -3.90 -11.00 -19.55
N GLU A 253 -4.52 -10.11 -20.26
CA GLU A 253 -3.79 -9.02 -20.88
C GLU A 253 -3.42 -8.06 -19.76
N VAL A 254 -2.24 -8.26 -19.19
CA VAL A 254 -1.69 -7.37 -18.16
C VAL A 254 -1.65 -5.96 -18.71
N TYR A 255 -2.06 -4.97 -17.89
CA TYR A 255 -2.21 -3.55 -18.26
C TYR A 255 -3.31 -3.19 -19.26
N SER A 256 -4.16 -4.09 -19.69
CA SER A 256 -5.21 -3.80 -20.65
C SER A 256 -6.61 -3.97 -20.06
N ARG A 257 -6.73 -4.70 -18.94
CA ARG A 257 -8.03 -4.97 -18.35
C ARG A 257 -8.29 -4.12 -17.12
N ILE A 258 -9.42 -3.42 -17.13
CA ILE A 258 -9.96 -2.65 -16.03
C ILE A 258 -10.98 -3.51 -15.27
N TYR A 259 -11.02 -3.33 -13.95
CA TYR A 259 -11.96 -4.01 -13.06
C TYR A 259 -12.65 -2.99 -12.16
N ILE A 260 -13.98 -3.08 -12.09
CA ILE A 260 -14.83 -2.36 -11.13
C ILE A 260 -15.56 -3.42 -10.30
N PRO A 261 -15.02 -3.82 -9.14
CA PRO A 261 -15.60 -4.88 -8.31
C PRO A 261 -16.96 -4.48 -7.77
N LYS A 262 -17.89 -5.43 -7.75
CA LYS A 262 -19.20 -5.27 -7.09
C LYS A 262 -19.15 -5.59 -5.62
N GLU A 263 -18.32 -6.56 -5.24
CA GLU A 263 -18.19 -7.10 -3.89
C GLU A 263 -16.75 -7.03 -3.42
N PHE A 264 -16.58 -6.82 -2.13
CA PHE A 264 -15.29 -6.71 -1.48
C PHE A 264 -15.20 -7.70 -0.32
N ALA A 265 -14.04 -8.35 -0.19
CA ALA A 265 -13.76 -9.26 0.90
C ALA A 265 -12.35 -9.06 1.45
N ILE A 266 -12.12 -9.44 2.70
CA ILE A 266 -10.80 -9.50 3.32
C ILE A 266 -10.45 -10.96 3.59
N PHE A 267 -9.21 -11.32 3.28
CA PHE A 267 -8.62 -12.60 3.64
C PHE A 267 -7.75 -12.42 4.90
N ASP A 268 -8.18 -13.07 5.97
CA ASP A 268 -7.51 -13.06 7.27
C ASP A 268 -6.89 -14.43 7.63
N ASN A 269 -6.49 -15.19 6.62
CA ASN A 269 -5.98 -16.56 6.73
C ASN A 269 -6.99 -17.59 7.27
N THR A 270 -8.27 -17.27 7.22
CA THR A 270 -9.36 -18.21 7.49
C THR A 270 -9.81 -18.92 6.21
N SER A 271 -10.57 -20.00 6.35
CA SER A 271 -11.12 -20.73 5.19
C SER A 271 -12.22 -19.98 4.44
N THR A 272 -12.75 -18.89 5.02
CA THR A 272 -13.89 -18.16 4.47
C THR A 272 -13.55 -16.68 4.38
N PRO A 273 -13.70 -16.04 3.21
CA PRO A 273 -13.50 -14.60 3.08
C PRO A 273 -14.53 -13.81 3.90
N ARG A 274 -14.11 -12.75 4.55
CA ARG A 274 -14.99 -11.82 5.24
C ARG A 274 -15.49 -10.74 4.28
N TYR A 275 -16.73 -10.84 3.84
CA TYR A 275 -17.35 -9.87 2.94
C TYR A 275 -17.68 -8.55 3.64
N ILE A 276 -17.52 -7.45 2.89
CA ILE A 276 -17.73 -6.08 3.35
C ILE A 276 -19.08 -5.58 2.84
N PRO A 277 -20.00 -5.12 3.71
CA PRO A 277 -21.33 -4.64 3.31
C PRO A 277 -21.27 -3.20 2.77
N ILE A 278 -20.62 -3.00 1.63
CA ILE A 278 -20.54 -1.71 0.94
C ILE A 278 -20.74 -1.90 -0.55
N LYS A 279 -21.35 -0.89 -1.19
CA LYS A 279 -21.50 -0.86 -2.64
C LYS A 279 -20.41 0.00 -3.26
N ASN A 280 -19.86 -0.46 -4.38
CA ASN A 280 -18.99 0.36 -5.22
C ASN A 280 -19.84 1.36 -6.01
N ILE A 281 -19.65 2.65 -5.77
CA ILE A 281 -20.39 3.72 -6.48
C ILE A 281 -20.10 3.77 -7.97
N LEU A 282 -18.98 3.17 -8.42
CA LEU A 282 -18.60 3.09 -9.82
C LEU A 282 -19.16 1.83 -10.51
N ALA A 283 -19.85 0.93 -9.78
CA ALA A 283 -20.32 -0.34 -10.32
C ALA A 283 -21.46 -0.24 -11.34
N SER A 284 -22.01 0.95 -11.56
CA SER A 284 -22.95 1.22 -12.66
C SER A 284 -22.28 1.16 -14.03
N PHE A 285 -20.97 1.31 -14.11
CA PHE A 285 -20.21 1.28 -15.36
C PHE A 285 -20.00 -0.16 -15.85
N ILE A 286 -20.98 -0.64 -16.59
CA ILE A 286 -21.13 -2.04 -17.00
C ILE A 286 -19.91 -2.64 -17.74
N PRO A 287 -19.24 -1.91 -18.68
CA PRO A 287 -18.14 -2.51 -19.47
C PRO A 287 -16.99 -3.10 -18.64
N PHE A 288 -16.77 -2.59 -17.41
CA PHE A 288 -15.64 -2.97 -16.57
C PHE A 288 -16.05 -3.65 -15.26
N GLN A 289 -17.31 -4.04 -15.13
CA GLN A 289 -17.78 -4.75 -13.93
C GLN A 289 -17.05 -6.06 -13.76
N SER A 290 -16.63 -6.35 -12.51
CA SER A 290 -16.13 -7.63 -12.07
C SER A 290 -16.96 -8.15 -10.87
N SER A 291 -16.90 -9.45 -10.60
CA SER A 291 -17.72 -10.05 -9.53
C SER A 291 -17.22 -9.60 -8.17
N GLY A 292 -16.05 -10.04 -7.79
CA GLY A 292 -15.52 -9.83 -6.45
C GLY A 292 -14.03 -9.45 -6.44
N HIS A 293 -13.67 -8.76 -5.38
CA HIS A 293 -12.31 -8.37 -5.06
C HIS A 293 -11.97 -8.77 -3.63
N ILE A 294 -10.73 -9.19 -3.39
CA ILE A 294 -10.25 -9.54 -2.06
C ILE A 294 -8.93 -8.83 -1.75
N SER A 295 -8.79 -8.36 -0.52
CA SER A 295 -7.48 -7.92 -0.04
C SER A 295 -6.90 -8.90 0.97
N CYS A 296 -5.62 -9.23 0.83
CA CYS A 296 -4.84 -10.04 1.76
C CYS A 296 -3.85 -9.17 2.55
N VAL A 297 -3.08 -9.77 3.45
CA VAL A 297 -2.06 -9.04 4.23
C VAL A 297 -0.78 -8.89 3.41
N THR A 298 -0.44 -9.91 2.64
CA THR A 298 0.80 -9.97 1.84
C THR A 298 0.56 -10.78 0.56
N PRO A 299 1.22 -10.46 -0.55
CA PRO A 299 1.21 -11.31 -1.74
C PRO A 299 1.69 -12.74 -1.48
N LEU A 300 2.37 -12.99 -0.36
CA LEU A 300 2.79 -14.32 0.04
C LEU A 300 1.64 -15.20 0.59
N ASP A 301 0.48 -14.59 0.85
CA ASP A 301 -0.74 -15.32 1.20
C ASP A 301 -1.45 -15.91 -0.03
N GLU A 302 -1.04 -15.53 -1.24
CA GLU A 302 -1.61 -15.97 -2.52
C GLU A 302 -1.20 -17.41 -2.85
N THR A 303 -1.64 -18.36 -2.02
CA THR A 303 -1.32 -19.77 -2.10
C THR A 303 -2.33 -20.52 -2.98
N ASP A 304 -2.05 -21.80 -3.32
CA ASP A 304 -3.00 -22.65 -4.05
C ASP A 304 -4.35 -22.76 -3.30
N SER A 305 -4.31 -22.83 -1.97
CA SER A 305 -5.53 -22.85 -1.14
C SER A 305 -6.27 -21.51 -1.19
N PHE A 306 -5.56 -20.39 -1.14
CA PHE A 306 -6.13 -19.06 -1.33
C PHE A 306 -6.79 -18.91 -2.71
N ILE A 307 -6.08 -19.32 -3.77
CA ILE A 307 -6.60 -19.28 -5.14
C ILE A 307 -7.87 -20.13 -5.27
N LYS A 308 -7.90 -21.31 -4.62
CA LYS A 308 -9.09 -22.15 -4.59
C LYS A 308 -10.26 -21.45 -3.90
N ILE A 309 -10.02 -20.84 -2.72
CA ILE A 309 -11.04 -20.07 -1.99
C ILE A 309 -11.58 -18.95 -2.88
N CYS A 310 -10.72 -18.21 -3.57
CA CYS A 310 -11.14 -17.14 -4.46
C CYS A 310 -12.02 -17.64 -5.60
N LYS A 311 -11.64 -18.75 -6.24
CA LYS A 311 -12.43 -19.37 -7.31
C LYS A 311 -13.81 -19.85 -6.82
N ASP A 312 -13.84 -20.53 -5.69
CA ASP A 312 -15.08 -21.05 -5.09
C ASP A 312 -16.05 -19.90 -4.73
N ASN A 313 -15.53 -18.70 -4.44
CA ASN A 313 -16.28 -17.51 -4.08
C ASN A 313 -16.44 -16.49 -5.24
N ARG A 314 -16.07 -16.82 -6.47
CA ARG A 314 -16.15 -15.94 -7.64
C ARG A 314 -15.39 -14.62 -7.49
N ILE A 315 -14.29 -14.64 -6.77
CA ILE A 315 -13.40 -13.48 -6.62
C ILE A 315 -12.45 -13.48 -7.81
N GLU A 316 -12.37 -12.35 -8.49
CA GLU A 316 -11.62 -12.21 -9.74
C GLU A 316 -10.28 -11.47 -9.57
N THR A 317 -10.19 -10.64 -8.54
CA THR A 317 -9.01 -9.78 -8.33
C THR A 317 -8.56 -9.76 -6.88
N VAL A 318 -7.26 -9.52 -6.68
CA VAL A 318 -6.63 -9.43 -5.36
C VAL A 318 -5.67 -8.25 -5.28
N ASP A 319 -5.64 -7.61 -4.13
CA ASP A 319 -4.64 -6.63 -3.72
C ASP A 319 -4.40 -6.69 -2.19
N ILE A 320 -3.91 -5.59 -1.63
CA ILE A 320 -3.60 -5.49 -0.20
C ILE A 320 -4.43 -4.39 0.47
N GLU A 321 -4.97 -3.44 -0.28
CA GLU A 321 -5.54 -2.19 0.23
C GLU A 321 -7.04 -2.06 0.06
N SER A 322 -7.58 -2.37 -1.12
CA SER A 322 -8.91 -1.91 -1.56
C SER A 322 -10.06 -2.37 -0.67
N SER A 323 -10.08 -3.66 -0.29
CA SER A 323 -11.13 -4.15 0.61
C SER A 323 -10.99 -3.61 2.04
N LYS A 324 -9.78 -3.24 2.46
CA LYS A 324 -9.55 -2.61 3.77
C LYS A 324 -10.01 -1.17 3.79
N ILE A 325 -9.82 -0.43 2.70
CA ILE A 325 -10.40 0.89 2.48
C ILE A 325 -11.93 0.79 2.48
N ALA A 326 -12.49 -0.18 1.76
CA ALA A 326 -13.94 -0.46 1.74
C ALA A 326 -14.49 -0.73 3.15
N ASP A 327 -13.80 -1.55 3.94
CA ASP A 327 -14.16 -1.87 5.33
C ASP A 327 -14.11 -0.64 6.24
N ALA A 328 -13.08 0.21 6.06
CA ALA A 328 -12.94 1.46 6.80
C ALA A 328 -14.13 2.40 6.55
N VAL A 329 -14.54 2.58 5.28
CA VAL A 329 -15.73 3.38 4.94
C VAL A 329 -16.99 2.76 5.51
N ALA A 330 -17.18 1.44 5.36
CA ALA A 330 -18.37 0.73 5.85
C ALA A 330 -18.51 0.84 7.37
N ARG A 331 -17.41 0.63 8.11
CA ARG A 331 -17.38 0.78 9.58
C ARG A 331 -17.65 2.21 10.00
N TYR A 332 -16.98 3.19 9.38
CA TYR A 332 -17.20 4.60 9.66
C TYR A 332 -18.66 4.99 9.46
N ASN A 333 -19.28 4.58 8.36
CA ASN A 333 -20.70 4.83 8.09
C ASN A 333 -21.61 4.25 9.16
N LYS A 334 -21.37 2.98 9.55
CA LYS A 334 -22.14 2.29 10.59
C LYS A 334 -22.01 2.96 11.95
N GLU A 335 -20.80 3.31 12.35
CA GLU A 335 -20.51 3.85 13.68
C GLU A 335 -20.98 5.30 13.85
N ASN A 336 -20.95 6.09 12.78
CA ASN A 336 -21.27 7.52 12.82
C ASN A 336 -22.61 7.89 12.18
N GLY A 337 -23.39 6.91 11.70
CA GLY A 337 -24.67 7.17 11.02
C GLY A 337 -24.49 8.00 9.74
N ARG A 338 -23.39 7.82 9.03
CA ARG A 338 -23.05 8.55 7.81
C ARG A 338 -23.28 7.69 6.57
N ASN A 339 -23.16 8.32 5.41
CA ASN A 339 -23.28 7.66 4.10
C ASN A 339 -22.16 8.14 3.17
N VAL A 340 -20.91 7.93 3.58
CA VAL A 340 -19.74 8.21 2.73
C VAL A 340 -19.72 7.17 1.62
N GLY A 341 -19.63 7.63 0.36
CA GLY A 341 -19.52 6.75 -0.80
C GLY A 341 -18.15 6.06 -0.87
N PHE A 342 -18.12 4.85 -1.44
CA PHE A 342 -16.87 4.16 -1.76
C PHE A 342 -16.84 3.76 -3.22
N GLY A 343 -15.77 4.12 -3.93
CA GLY A 343 -15.48 3.72 -5.30
C GLY A 343 -14.15 3.00 -5.39
N ALA A 344 -14.11 1.89 -6.14
CA ALA A 344 -12.87 1.21 -6.47
C ALA A 344 -12.83 0.86 -7.95
N ILE A 345 -11.70 1.16 -8.58
CA ILE A 345 -11.41 0.86 -9.97
C ILE A 345 -9.94 0.48 -10.10
N HIS A 346 -9.67 -0.61 -10.78
CA HIS A 346 -8.34 -1.21 -10.82
C HIS A 346 -7.96 -1.60 -12.24
N TYR A 347 -6.66 -1.78 -12.46
CA TYR A 347 -6.16 -2.46 -13.65
C TYR A 347 -5.32 -3.68 -13.25
N SER A 348 -5.33 -4.72 -14.10
CA SER A 348 -4.51 -5.90 -13.86
C SER A 348 -3.04 -5.57 -14.05
N SER A 349 -2.23 -5.95 -13.08
CA SER A 349 -0.78 -5.78 -13.11
C SER A 349 -0.03 -7.10 -13.21
N ASP A 350 -0.67 -8.19 -12.82
CA ASP A 350 -0.12 -9.54 -12.78
C ASP A 350 -1.21 -10.59 -12.71
N PHE A 351 -0.81 -11.83 -12.93
CA PHE A 351 -1.68 -12.99 -12.83
C PHE A 351 -1.28 -13.85 -11.62
N VAL A 352 -2.24 -14.13 -10.75
CA VAL A 352 -2.07 -14.91 -9.51
C VAL A 352 -2.56 -16.33 -9.68
N GLY A 353 -2.90 -16.76 -10.87
CA GLY A 353 -3.26 -18.14 -11.16
C GLY A 353 -2.05 -19.05 -11.26
N LYS A 354 -2.26 -20.38 -11.41
CA LYS A 354 -1.16 -21.28 -11.76
C LYS A 354 -0.49 -20.74 -13.01
N PRO A 355 0.78 -20.40 -12.96
CA PRO A 355 1.51 -20.16 -14.18
C PRO A 355 1.70 -21.50 -14.88
N ASP A 356 1.28 -21.61 -16.09
CA ASP A 356 2.00 -22.42 -17.02
C ASP A 356 3.39 -21.78 -17.10
N ASP A 357 4.34 -22.25 -16.29
CA ASP A 357 5.78 -21.98 -16.27
C ASP A 357 6.30 -20.52 -16.47
N ASN A 358 5.45 -19.56 -16.78
CA ASN A 358 5.81 -18.22 -17.23
C ASN A 358 5.38 -17.05 -16.32
N PHE A 359 5.07 -17.30 -15.04
CA PHE A 359 4.72 -16.24 -14.09
C PHE A 359 5.77 -15.11 -14.04
N ASN A 360 7.01 -15.37 -14.40
CA ASN A 360 8.05 -14.35 -14.48
C ASN A 360 7.97 -13.45 -15.72
N SER A 361 7.36 -13.89 -16.80
CA SER A 361 7.21 -13.05 -18.00
C SER A 361 6.10 -12.02 -17.85
N TYR A 362 5.17 -12.22 -16.90
CA TYR A 362 4.05 -11.31 -16.64
C TYR A 362 4.26 -10.42 -15.43
N ASN A 363 5.36 -10.59 -14.71
CA ASN A 363 5.68 -9.69 -13.60
C ASN A 363 6.34 -8.43 -14.14
N LEU A 364 5.54 -7.60 -14.80
CA LEU A 364 5.23 -6.29 -14.33
C LEU A 364 6.07 -5.14 -14.71
N THR A 365 7.26 -5.18 -15.11
CA THR A 365 7.94 -3.90 -15.30
C THR A 365 9.18 -3.96 -16.16
N LYS A 366 9.63 -5.11 -16.60
CA LYS A 366 10.96 -5.18 -17.22
C LYS A 366 11.10 -6.01 -18.49
N GLU A 367 10.09 -6.78 -18.90
CA GLU A 367 10.31 -7.79 -19.95
C GLU A 367 9.41 -7.68 -21.19
N HIS A 368 8.61 -6.63 -21.30
CA HIS A 368 7.95 -6.34 -22.58
C HIS A 368 8.84 -5.40 -23.39
N ASP A 369 9.26 -5.86 -24.56
CA ASP A 369 9.99 -5.05 -25.57
C ASP A 369 9.21 -3.82 -26.09
N LYS A 370 7.98 -3.66 -25.65
CA LYS A 370 7.12 -2.49 -25.91
C LYS A 370 6.98 -1.70 -24.62
N ASP A 371 7.29 -0.44 -24.67
CA ASP A 371 7.27 0.50 -23.55
C ASP A 371 6.12 0.24 -22.56
N PRO A 372 6.39 -0.42 -21.39
CA PRO A 372 5.33 -0.76 -20.42
C PRO A 372 4.66 0.48 -19.85
N GLN A 373 5.33 1.63 -19.97
CA GLN A 373 4.83 2.89 -19.45
C GLN A 373 3.68 3.43 -20.31
N SER A 374 3.78 3.31 -21.63
CA SER A 374 2.70 3.79 -22.54
C SER A 374 1.40 2.99 -22.37
N TRP A 375 1.48 1.68 -22.13
CA TRP A 375 0.32 0.83 -21.87
C TRP A 375 -0.36 1.17 -20.54
N LYS A 376 0.46 1.39 -19.53
CA LYS A 376 -0.03 1.80 -18.22
C LYS A 376 -0.69 3.18 -18.28
N ASP A 377 -0.10 4.09 -19.02
CA ASP A 377 -0.67 5.45 -19.19
C ASP A 377 -1.99 5.40 -19.95
N ALA A 378 -2.12 4.55 -20.98
CA ALA A 378 -3.37 4.35 -21.70
C ALA A 378 -4.48 3.81 -20.79
N VAL A 379 -4.23 2.70 -20.06
CA VAL A 379 -5.23 2.13 -19.16
C VAL A 379 -5.60 3.08 -18.01
N LEU A 380 -4.67 3.89 -17.55
CA LEU A 380 -4.97 4.91 -16.54
C LEU A 380 -5.82 6.05 -17.11
N ALA A 381 -5.62 6.44 -18.36
CA ALA A 381 -6.47 7.43 -19.02
C ALA A 381 -7.93 6.95 -19.09
N ASP A 382 -8.16 5.70 -19.52
CA ASP A 382 -9.51 5.09 -19.52
C ASP A 382 -10.14 5.06 -18.13
N ILE A 383 -9.36 4.71 -17.10
CA ILE A 383 -9.81 4.74 -15.70
C ILE A 383 -10.21 6.15 -15.27
N PHE A 384 -9.41 7.15 -15.62
CA PHE A 384 -9.69 8.54 -15.26
C PHE A 384 -10.93 9.06 -15.94
N GLU A 385 -11.16 8.68 -17.22
CA GLU A 385 -12.40 8.99 -17.91
C GLU A 385 -13.63 8.41 -17.20
N VAL A 386 -13.57 7.15 -16.74
CA VAL A 386 -14.65 6.55 -15.95
C VAL A 386 -14.89 7.33 -14.65
N ILE A 387 -13.84 7.68 -13.91
CA ILE A 387 -13.98 8.44 -12.67
C ILE A 387 -14.60 9.81 -12.92
N MET A 388 -14.20 10.48 -14.01
CA MET A 388 -14.72 11.80 -14.38
C MET A 388 -16.19 11.76 -14.74
N ASN A 389 -16.62 10.72 -15.46
CA ASN A 389 -18.00 10.61 -15.94
C ASN A 389 -18.95 10.09 -14.85
N GLU A 390 -18.58 9.03 -14.12
CA GLU A 390 -19.46 8.34 -13.18
C GLU A 390 -19.30 8.84 -11.75
N GLY A 391 -18.08 9.17 -11.32
CA GLY A 391 -17.82 9.68 -9.98
C GLY A 391 -18.51 11.02 -9.70
N THR A 392 -18.85 11.78 -10.76
CA THR A 392 -19.55 13.06 -10.63
C THR A 392 -21.07 12.96 -10.72
N HIS A 393 -21.61 11.90 -11.34
CA HIS A 393 -23.06 11.72 -11.54
C HIS A 393 -23.75 10.91 -10.45
N ASN A 394 -23.11 9.91 -9.87
CA ASN A 394 -23.71 8.97 -8.92
C ASN A 394 -23.63 9.41 -7.45
N LEU A 395 -23.05 10.57 -7.16
CA LEU A 395 -22.92 11.12 -5.81
C LEU A 395 -23.98 12.19 -5.46
N ARG A 396 -25.06 12.25 -6.27
CA ARG A 396 -26.24 13.10 -6.00
C ARG A 396 -27.33 12.29 -5.25
#